data_e1d3a40b42f9b5c1619e120a4b9e855a
#
_entry.id   e1d3a40b42f9b5c1619e120a4b9e855a
#
_cell.length_a   1.000
_cell.length_b   1.000
_cell.length_c   1.000
_cell.angle_alpha   90.00
_cell.angle_beta   90.00
_cell.angle_gamma   90.00
#
_symmetry.space_group_name_H-M   'P 1'
#
loop_
_entity.id
_entity.type
_entity.pdbx_description
1 polymer ?
#
loop_
_entity_poly.entity_id
_entity_poly.type
_entity_poly.pdbx_seq_one_letter_code
_entity_poly.pdbx_strand_id
1 'polypeptide(L)'
;MKVTVKKKDNAVQVAITTEYIKLQDALKFANVVYSGGEAKTVILEEQVKVNGEVCTMRGKKLRPGDRVEFAGQHFLICANEAE
;
A
#
# COMPACT_ATOMS: atom_id res chain seq x y z
N MET A 1 0.42 10.84 11.11
CA MET A 1 1.16 9.73 10.49
C MET A 1 2.20 10.26 9.53
N LYS A 2 3.41 9.78 9.63
CA LYS A 2 4.47 10.20 8.74
C LYS A 2 4.77 9.08 7.76
N VAL A 3 4.64 9.36 6.47
CA VAL A 3 4.82 8.37 5.42
C VAL A 3 5.80 8.90 4.40
N THR A 4 6.76 8.07 4.04
CA THR A 4 7.73 8.41 3.00
C THR A 4 7.61 7.37 1.89
N VAL A 5 7.57 7.84 0.66
CA VAL A 5 7.47 6.96 -0.50
C VAL A 5 8.77 7.05 -1.28
N LYS A 6 9.38 5.90 -1.53
CA LYS A 6 10.61 5.82 -2.30
C LYS A 6 10.41 4.84 -3.44
N LYS A 7 10.98 5.16 -4.59
CA LYS A 7 10.94 4.29 -5.74
C LYS A 7 12.33 3.76 -6.01
N LYS A 8 12.47 2.45 -6.03
CA LYS A 8 13.74 1.80 -6.33
C LYS A 8 13.49 0.71 -7.34
N ASP A 9 14.18 0.79 -8.46
CA ASP A 9 13.95 -0.10 -9.60
C ASP A 9 12.49 0.03 -10.03
N ASN A 10 11.74 -1.08 -10.07
CA ASN A 10 10.33 -1.05 -10.43
C ASN A 10 9.44 -1.17 -9.19
N ALA A 11 10.02 -1.03 -8.01
CA ALA A 11 9.29 -1.19 -6.78
C ALA A 11 9.19 0.15 -6.05
N VAL A 12 8.03 0.43 -5.50
CA VAL A 12 7.78 1.60 -4.67
C VAL A 12 7.80 1.14 -3.22
N GLN A 13 8.47 1.91 -2.36
CA GLN A 13 8.50 1.62 -0.94
C GLN A 13 7.70 2.66 -0.20
N VAL A 14 6.77 2.21 0.63
CA VAL A 14 5.96 3.08 1.48
C VAL A 14 6.45 2.90 2.90
N ALA A 15 7.20 3.89 3.37
CA ALA A 15 7.79 3.84 4.72
C ALA A 15 6.86 4.53 5.70
N ILE A 16 6.53 3.84 6.79
CA ILE A 16 5.59 4.36 7.78
C ILE A 16 6.27 4.43 9.14
N THR A 17 5.81 5.39 9.97
CA THR A 17 6.30 5.51 11.34
C THR A 17 5.30 4.94 12.34
N THR A 18 4.15 4.51 11.86
CA THR A 18 3.12 3.92 12.69
C THR A 18 3.27 2.40 12.68
N GLU A 19 2.54 1.74 13.57
CA GLU A 19 2.60 0.29 13.67
C GLU A 19 2.07 -0.39 12.41
N TYR A 20 1.08 0.24 11.77
CA TYR A 20 0.48 -0.30 10.55
C TYR A 20 -0.11 0.84 9.73
N ILE A 21 -0.49 0.52 8.49
CA ILE A 21 -1.21 1.42 7.62
C ILE A 21 -2.35 0.62 6.98
N LYS A 22 -3.49 1.25 6.78
CA LYS A 22 -4.61 0.56 6.14
C LYS A 22 -4.35 0.44 4.64
N LEU A 23 -4.85 -0.64 4.04
CA LEU A 23 -4.63 -0.90 2.62
C LEU A 23 -5.07 0.28 1.74
N GLN A 24 -6.25 0.83 2.00
CA GLN A 24 -6.74 1.96 1.20
C GLN A 24 -5.80 3.15 1.29
N ASP A 25 -5.22 3.40 2.45
CA ASP A 25 -4.30 4.51 2.62
C ASP A 25 -2.98 4.24 1.94
N ALA A 26 -2.51 3.00 1.99
CA ALA A 26 -1.26 2.62 1.34
C ALA A 26 -1.35 2.84 -0.17
N LEU A 27 -2.49 2.51 -0.77
CA LEU A 27 -2.67 2.73 -2.21
C LEU A 27 -2.59 4.21 -2.55
N LYS A 28 -3.15 5.07 -1.72
CA LYS A 28 -3.08 6.51 -1.94
C LYS A 28 -1.65 7.03 -1.79
N PHE A 29 -0.96 6.60 -0.75
CA PHE A 29 0.41 7.06 -0.52
C PHE A 29 1.36 6.55 -1.59
N ALA A 30 1.11 5.36 -2.13
CA ALA A 30 1.93 4.84 -3.23
C ALA A 30 1.58 5.52 -4.55
N ASN A 31 0.56 6.37 -4.55
CA ASN A 31 0.16 7.16 -5.71
C ASN A 31 -0.30 6.28 -6.88
N VAL A 32 -0.89 5.14 -6.56
CA VAL A 32 -1.45 4.27 -7.60
C VAL A 32 -2.95 4.47 -7.75
N VAL A 33 -3.55 5.24 -6.85
CA VAL A 33 -4.95 5.69 -6.97
C VAL A 33 -4.99 7.16 -6.58
N TYR A 34 -6.05 7.86 -7.01
CA TYR A 34 -6.16 9.29 -6.78
C TYR A 34 -6.90 9.65 -5.50
N SER A 35 -7.76 8.76 -5.00
CA SER A 35 -8.60 9.08 -3.86
C SER A 35 -8.96 7.83 -3.09
N GLY A 36 -9.54 8.04 -1.89
CA GLY A 36 -10.03 6.91 -1.11
C GLY A 36 -11.18 6.19 -1.80
N GLY A 37 -11.99 6.91 -2.56
CA GLY A 37 -13.08 6.28 -3.31
C GLY A 37 -12.56 5.35 -4.37
N GLU A 38 -11.51 5.75 -5.09
CA GLU A 38 -10.91 4.88 -6.09
C GLU A 38 -10.27 3.68 -5.42
N ALA A 39 -9.58 3.90 -4.30
CA ALA A 39 -8.97 2.80 -3.57
C ALA A 39 -10.03 1.77 -3.16
N LYS A 40 -11.15 2.25 -2.62
CA LYS A 40 -12.24 1.35 -2.24
C LYS A 40 -12.74 0.54 -3.43
N THR A 41 -12.92 1.20 -4.57
CA THR A 41 -13.44 0.55 -5.76
C THR A 41 -12.51 -0.57 -6.24
N VAL A 42 -11.22 -0.28 -6.38
CA VAL A 42 -10.30 -1.28 -6.92
C VAL A 42 -10.11 -2.44 -5.95
N ILE A 43 -10.18 -2.17 -4.65
CA ILE A 43 -10.08 -3.24 -3.65
C ILE A 43 -11.28 -4.15 -3.74
N LEU A 44 -12.49 -3.58 -3.80
CA LEU A 44 -13.71 -4.37 -3.88
C LEU A 44 -13.83 -5.14 -5.18
N GLU A 45 -13.20 -4.64 -6.25
CA GLU A 45 -13.22 -5.31 -7.54
C GLU A 45 -12.13 -6.37 -7.67
N GLU A 46 -11.48 -6.72 -6.57
CA GLU A 46 -10.48 -7.79 -6.52
C GLU A 46 -9.26 -7.50 -7.38
N GLN A 47 -8.96 -6.23 -7.59
CA GLN A 47 -7.80 -5.83 -8.39
C GLN A 47 -6.52 -5.70 -7.57
N VAL A 48 -6.61 -5.82 -6.26
CA VAL A 48 -5.48 -5.59 -5.35
C VAL A 48 -5.11 -6.90 -4.67
N LYS A 49 -3.81 -7.19 -4.66
CA LYS A 49 -3.29 -8.36 -3.96
C LYS A 49 -2.37 -7.92 -2.83
N VAL A 50 -2.44 -8.64 -1.73
CA VAL A 50 -1.55 -8.43 -0.59
C VAL A 50 -0.81 -9.74 -0.37
N ASN A 51 0.52 -9.68 -0.46
CA ASN A 51 1.37 -10.87 -0.29
C ASN A 51 0.96 -12.00 -1.23
N GLY A 52 0.55 -11.63 -2.46
CA GLY A 52 0.21 -12.60 -3.48
C GLY A 52 -1.23 -13.07 -3.49
N GLU A 53 -2.06 -12.58 -2.56
CA GLU A 53 -3.46 -13.00 -2.48
C GLU A 53 -4.39 -11.82 -2.66
N VAL A 54 -5.47 -12.03 -3.40
CA VAL A 54 -6.48 -10.99 -3.57
C VAL A 54 -7.05 -10.58 -2.22
N CYS A 55 -7.12 -9.28 -1.99
CA CYS A 55 -7.64 -8.74 -0.75
C CYS A 55 -8.76 -7.76 -1.06
N THR A 56 -9.93 -7.99 -0.49
CA THR A 56 -11.09 -7.13 -0.68
C THR A 56 -11.40 -6.30 0.55
N MET A 57 -10.51 -6.29 1.53
CA MET A 57 -10.69 -5.56 2.79
C MET A 57 -9.92 -4.25 2.73
N ARG A 58 -10.64 -3.14 2.48
CA ARG A 58 -9.98 -1.84 2.38
C ARG A 58 -9.33 -1.41 3.68
N GLY A 59 -9.82 -1.91 4.79
CA GLY A 59 -9.27 -1.59 6.10
C GLY A 59 -8.22 -2.57 6.60
N LYS A 60 -7.74 -3.45 5.71
CA LYS A 60 -6.72 -4.41 6.12
C LYS A 60 -5.49 -3.68 6.61
N LYS A 61 -4.99 -4.10 7.77
CA LYS A 61 -3.81 -3.51 8.37
C LYS A 61 -2.56 -4.10 7.76
N LEU A 62 -1.74 -3.24 7.17
CA LEU A 62 -0.47 -3.62 6.56
C LEU A 62 0.66 -3.20 7.48
N ARG A 63 1.61 -4.08 7.68
CA ARG A 63 2.77 -3.82 8.52
C ARG A 63 4.03 -3.88 7.69
N PRO A 64 5.14 -3.37 8.20
CA PRO A 64 6.40 -3.48 7.47
C PRO A 64 6.67 -4.93 7.08
N GLY A 65 7.02 -5.12 5.81
CA GLY A 65 7.22 -6.45 5.24
C GLY A 65 6.08 -6.91 4.34
N ASP A 66 4.92 -6.25 4.42
CA ASP A 66 3.80 -6.62 3.56
C ASP A 66 3.99 -6.01 2.17
N ARG A 67 3.58 -6.77 1.17
CA ARG A 67 3.69 -6.36 -0.24
C ARG A 67 2.30 -6.22 -0.83
N VAL A 68 2.11 -5.18 -1.62
CA VAL A 68 0.83 -4.91 -2.29
C VAL A 68 1.08 -4.85 -3.79
N GLU A 69 0.19 -5.47 -4.56
CA GLU A 69 0.23 -5.44 -6.01
C GLU A 69 -1.06 -4.88 -6.57
N PHE A 70 -0.94 -4.00 -7.54
CA PHE A 70 -2.09 -3.41 -8.22
C PHE A 70 -1.67 -2.89 -9.59
N ALA A 71 -2.45 -3.26 -10.62
CA ALA A 71 -2.27 -2.75 -11.98
C ALA A 71 -0.85 -2.96 -12.53
N GLY A 72 -0.28 -4.11 -12.24
CA GLY A 72 1.06 -4.44 -12.72
C GLY A 72 2.18 -3.77 -11.95
N GLN A 73 1.84 -3.00 -10.92
CA GLN A 73 2.81 -2.37 -10.04
C GLN A 73 2.77 -3.03 -8.68
N HIS A 74 3.87 -2.94 -7.97
CA HIS A 74 3.89 -3.44 -6.61
C HIS A 74 4.67 -2.50 -5.72
N PHE A 75 4.32 -2.49 -4.43
CA PHE A 75 5.05 -1.69 -3.46
C PHE A 75 5.13 -2.44 -2.14
N LEU A 76 6.13 -2.06 -1.36
CA LEU A 76 6.46 -2.72 -0.11
C LEU A 76 6.25 -1.75 1.04
N ILE A 77 5.63 -2.23 2.11
CA ILE A 77 5.48 -1.43 3.31
C ILE A 77 6.76 -1.61 4.12
N CYS A 78 7.34 -0.50 4.54
CA CYS A 78 8.60 -0.50 5.27
C CYS A 78 8.47 0.32 6.54
N ALA A 79 9.30 0.03 7.51
CA ALA A 79 9.39 0.87 8.69
C ALA A 79 10.28 2.06 8.38
N ASN A 80 9.83 3.25 8.73
CA ASN A 80 10.63 4.46 8.56
C ASN A 80 11.43 4.67 9.85
N GLU A 81 12.68 4.32 9.79
CA GLU A 81 13.56 4.43 10.95
C GLU A 81 14.47 5.65 10.90
N ALA A 82 14.24 6.51 9.95
CA ALA A 82 15.09 7.69 9.74
C ALA A 82 14.64 8.80 10.66
N GLU A 83 14.93 8.68 11.89
CA GLU A 83 14.55 9.69 12.87
C GLU A 83 15.69 10.41 13.42
#